data_9be2d68424615045ddb56fdc028e925c
#
_entry.id   9be2d68424615045ddb56fdc028e925c
#
_cell.length_a   1.000
_cell.length_b   1.000
_cell.length_c   1.000
_cell.angle_alpha   90.00
_cell.angle_beta   90.00
_cell.angle_gamma   90.00
#
_symmetry.space_group_name_H-M   'P 1'
#
loop_
_entity.id
_entity.type
_entity.pdbx_description
1 polymer ?
#
loop_
_entity_poly.entity_id
_entity_poly.type
_entity_poly.pdbx_seq_one_letter_code
_entity_poly.pdbx_strand_id
1 'polypeptide(L)'
;MNQETQTIDADSVVTFHYTLRGEDGALIESSEGREPVVYMHGHANIVPGLEQQMTGKQGGEKFTATVAPELAYGLHDPKAVQRVPTKHLATKGKIEPGQMVAINTREGERYARVVKVGHFNVDLDLNHPLAGKTLVFDIEIVEVRAATPEELEHGHAHGPHGHGHDHDHDHDHHG
;
A
#
# COMPACT_ATOMS: atom_id res chain seq x y z
N MET A 1 -30.39 -12.85 11.43
CA MET A 1 -30.20 -12.56 11.41
C MET A 1 -29.56 -11.70 11.05
N ASN A 2 -29.30 -11.25 10.92
CA ASN A 2 -28.81 -10.34 10.68
C ASN A 2 -27.50 -10.02 10.85
N GLN A 3 -26.72 -10.55 11.48
CA GLN A 3 -25.36 -10.33 11.70
C GLN A 3 -24.55 -10.33 10.47
N GLU A 4 -25.00 -10.98 9.47
CA GLU A 4 -24.27 -11.01 8.21
C GLU A 4 -24.29 -9.67 7.51
N THR A 5 -25.07 -8.73 8.02
CA THR A 5 -25.09 -7.40 7.42
C THR A 5 -24.34 -6.37 8.24
N GLN A 6 -23.30 -6.82 8.94
CA GLN A 6 -22.49 -5.89 9.72
C GLN A 6 -21.83 -4.86 8.81
N THR A 7 -21.91 -3.60 9.21
CA THR A 7 -21.31 -2.50 8.44
C THR A 7 -19.91 -2.18 8.95
N ILE A 8 -19.16 -1.55 8.11
CA ILE A 8 -17.79 -1.15 8.45
C ILE A 8 -17.82 0.08 9.32
N ASP A 9 -17.32 -0.06 10.54
CA ASP A 9 -17.15 1.03 11.50
C ASP A 9 -15.75 1.00 12.06
N ALA A 10 -15.46 1.93 12.94
CA ALA A 10 -14.17 1.93 13.64
C ALA A 10 -13.95 0.56 14.29
N ASP A 11 -12.75 0.06 14.16
CA ASP A 11 -12.32 -1.22 14.72
C ASP A 11 -12.97 -2.44 14.08
N SER A 12 -13.67 -2.27 12.95
CA SER A 12 -14.11 -3.43 12.17
C SER A 12 -12.92 -4.05 11.44
N VAL A 13 -12.93 -5.37 11.36
CA VAL A 13 -11.94 -6.09 10.54
C VAL A 13 -12.63 -6.43 9.22
N VAL A 14 -12.04 -5.99 8.14
CA VAL A 14 -12.64 -6.07 6.82
C VAL A 14 -11.76 -6.89 5.91
N THR A 15 -12.38 -7.85 5.24
CA THR A 15 -11.72 -8.66 4.20
C THR A 15 -12.30 -8.24 2.86
N PHE A 16 -11.42 -7.90 1.92
CA PHE A 16 -11.89 -7.44 0.62
C PHE A 16 -10.92 -7.81 -0.48
N HIS A 17 -11.45 -7.91 -1.70
CA HIS A 17 -10.64 -7.98 -2.91
C HIS A 17 -10.66 -6.63 -3.59
N TYR A 18 -9.58 -6.33 -4.30
CA TYR A 18 -9.50 -5.05 -4.97
C TYR A 18 -8.83 -5.17 -6.33
N THR A 19 -9.16 -4.22 -7.19
CA THR A 19 -8.44 -4.00 -8.43
C THR A 19 -8.09 -2.52 -8.45
N LEU A 20 -6.80 -2.23 -8.56
CA LEU A 20 -6.30 -0.86 -8.54
C LEU A 20 -5.95 -0.45 -9.95
N ARG A 21 -6.54 0.66 -10.39
CA ARG A 21 -6.29 1.20 -11.72
C ARG A 21 -5.84 2.63 -11.62
N GLY A 22 -5.14 3.09 -12.65
CA GLY A 22 -4.85 4.50 -12.78
C GLY A 22 -6.06 5.24 -13.31
N GLU A 23 -5.96 6.55 -13.34
CA GLU A 23 -7.03 7.40 -13.83
C GLU A 23 -7.34 7.11 -15.30
N ASP A 24 -6.34 6.65 -16.04
CA ASP A 24 -6.49 6.30 -17.45
C ASP A 24 -7.08 4.91 -17.67
N GLY A 25 -7.41 4.21 -16.59
CA GLY A 25 -7.97 2.87 -16.67
C GLY A 25 -6.96 1.76 -16.73
N ALA A 26 -5.66 2.07 -16.73
CA ALA A 26 -4.62 1.04 -16.80
C ALA A 26 -4.55 0.28 -15.49
N LEU A 27 -4.49 -1.04 -15.59
CA LEU A 27 -4.40 -1.89 -14.40
C LEU A 27 -3.05 -1.72 -13.74
N ILE A 28 -3.06 -1.46 -12.43
CA ILE A 28 -1.83 -1.33 -11.66
C ILE A 28 -1.62 -2.58 -10.81
N GLU A 29 -2.66 -3.02 -10.12
CA GLU A 29 -2.53 -4.15 -9.21
C GLU A 29 -3.90 -4.76 -8.97
N SER A 30 -3.95 -6.04 -8.60
CA SER A 30 -5.22 -6.69 -8.27
C SER A 30 -4.96 -7.82 -7.29
N SER A 31 -5.93 -8.03 -6.41
CA SER A 31 -5.89 -9.18 -5.50
C SER A 31 -6.62 -10.39 -6.09
N GLU A 32 -7.24 -10.25 -7.24
CA GLU A 32 -7.94 -11.39 -7.87
C GLU A 32 -6.95 -12.51 -8.15
N GLY A 33 -7.37 -13.73 -7.85
CA GLY A 33 -6.49 -14.87 -8.00
C GLY A 33 -5.49 -15.03 -6.87
N ARG A 34 -5.53 -14.14 -5.90
CA ARG A 34 -4.67 -14.15 -4.74
C ARG A 34 -5.53 -14.08 -3.48
N GLU A 35 -4.88 -14.01 -2.34
CA GLU A 35 -5.60 -13.87 -1.10
C GLU A 35 -6.15 -12.48 -0.95
N PRO A 36 -7.34 -12.35 -0.35
CA PRO A 36 -7.90 -11.02 -0.12
C PRO A 36 -7.08 -10.26 0.92
N VAL A 37 -7.27 -8.95 0.91
CA VAL A 37 -6.65 -8.08 1.89
C VAL A 37 -7.52 -8.05 3.14
N VAL A 38 -6.88 -8.08 4.31
CA VAL A 38 -7.56 -7.96 5.59
C VAL A 38 -6.99 -6.76 6.31
N TYR A 39 -7.86 -5.86 6.79
CA TYR A 39 -7.38 -4.69 7.51
C TYR A 39 -8.34 -4.33 8.64
N MET A 40 -7.85 -3.52 9.58
CA MET A 40 -8.67 -2.99 10.66
C MET A 40 -9.00 -1.55 10.35
N HIS A 41 -10.31 -1.25 10.30
CA HIS A 41 -10.80 0.07 9.91
C HIS A 41 -10.56 1.09 11.02
N GLY A 42 -10.08 2.27 10.64
CA GLY A 42 -9.85 3.34 11.60
C GLY A 42 -8.44 3.39 12.15
N HIS A 43 -7.55 2.54 11.67
CA HIS A 43 -6.18 2.45 12.19
C HIS A 43 -5.12 2.75 11.13
N ALA A 44 -5.51 3.42 10.05
CA ALA A 44 -4.59 3.83 9.00
C ALA A 44 -3.86 2.66 8.36
N ASN A 45 -4.54 1.51 8.24
CA ASN A 45 -3.95 0.33 7.61
C ASN A 45 -3.96 0.43 6.09
N ILE A 46 -4.84 1.25 5.52
CA ILE A 46 -4.93 1.45 4.06
C ILE A 46 -4.94 2.95 3.80
N VAL A 47 -4.87 3.32 2.51
CA VAL A 47 -4.80 4.75 2.18
C VAL A 47 -6.06 5.47 2.68
N PRO A 48 -5.91 6.70 3.19
CA PRO A 48 -7.03 7.38 3.85
C PRO A 48 -8.27 7.57 3.00
N GLY A 49 -8.09 7.86 1.71
CA GLY A 49 -9.24 8.10 0.84
C GLY A 49 -10.07 6.85 0.61
N LEU A 50 -9.41 5.69 0.57
CA LEU A 50 -10.14 4.44 0.44
C LEU A 50 -10.82 4.10 1.76
N GLU A 51 -10.13 4.31 2.87
CA GLU A 51 -10.68 4.02 4.18
C GLU A 51 -11.96 4.81 4.43
N GLN A 52 -11.97 6.09 4.03
CA GLN A 52 -13.15 6.91 4.19
C GLN A 52 -14.35 6.36 3.42
N GLN A 53 -14.10 5.86 2.22
CA GLN A 53 -15.19 5.35 1.40
C GLN A 53 -15.65 3.96 1.82
N MET A 54 -14.83 3.25 2.57
CA MET A 54 -15.23 1.94 3.08
C MET A 54 -16.24 2.06 4.23
N THR A 55 -16.20 3.18 4.96
CA THR A 55 -17.08 3.36 6.12
C THR A 55 -18.54 3.19 5.72
N GLY A 56 -19.26 2.36 6.47
CA GLY A 56 -20.70 2.13 6.24
C GLY A 56 -21.01 1.08 5.20
N LYS A 57 -20.00 0.52 4.55
CA LYS A 57 -20.24 -0.57 3.60
C LYS A 57 -20.47 -1.88 4.33
N GLN A 58 -21.03 -2.83 3.61
CA GLN A 58 -21.37 -4.13 4.18
C GLN A 58 -20.69 -5.25 3.43
N GLY A 59 -20.57 -6.40 4.08
CA GLY A 59 -20.08 -7.59 3.40
C GLY A 59 -20.92 -7.89 2.18
N GLY A 60 -20.26 -8.24 1.10
CA GLY A 60 -20.94 -8.55 -0.17
C GLY A 60 -21.11 -7.36 -1.08
N GLU A 61 -20.87 -6.15 -0.61
CA GLU A 61 -21.02 -4.97 -1.47
C GLU A 61 -19.83 -4.84 -2.40
N LYS A 62 -20.10 -4.29 -3.57
CA LYS A 62 -19.06 -3.92 -4.53
C LYS A 62 -19.21 -2.43 -4.82
N PHE A 63 -18.08 -1.76 -4.94
CA PHE A 63 -18.13 -0.33 -5.28
C PHE A 63 -16.80 0.10 -5.88
N THR A 64 -16.81 1.26 -6.50
CA THR A 64 -15.62 1.87 -7.06
C THR A 64 -15.29 3.13 -6.29
N ALA A 65 -14.06 3.24 -5.83
CA ALA A 65 -13.59 4.40 -5.08
C ALA A 65 -12.52 5.11 -5.87
N THR A 66 -12.74 6.39 -6.16
CA THR A 66 -11.73 7.22 -6.81
C THR A 66 -11.07 8.06 -5.72
N VAL A 67 -9.75 7.95 -5.60
CA VAL A 67 -9.01 8.56 -4.51
C VAL A 67 -7.99 9.53 -5.09
N ALA A 68 -8.11 10.80 -4.68
CA ALA A 68 -7.16 11.83 -5.10
C ALA A 68 -5.79 11.56 -4.48
N PRO A 69 -4.71 12.05 -5.11
CA PRO A 69 -3.37 11.76 -4.58
C PRO A 69 -3.18 12.18 -3.14
N GLU A 70 -3.78 13.27 -2.72
CA GLU A 70 -3.64 13.77 -1.35
C GLU A 70 -4.13 12.77 -0.31
N LEU A 71 -5.10 11.96 -0.70
CA LEU A 71 -5.68 10.96 0.20
C LEU A 71 -5.21 9.55 -0.14
N ALA A 72 -4.23 9.42 -1.03
CA ALA A 72 -3.65 8.14 -1.40
C ALA A 72 -2.18 8.14 -1.00
N TYR A 73 -1.28 8.20 -1.99
CA TYR A 73 0.14 8.14 -1.70
C TYR A 73 0.80 9.51 -1.69
N GLY A 74 0.00 10.57 -1.61
CA GLY A 74 0.49 11.92 -1.49
C GLY A 74 0.78 12.55 -2.85
N LEU A 75 1.04 13.84 -2.81
CA LEU A 75 1.40 14.58 -4.00
C LEU A 75 2.84 14.28 -4.37
N HIS A 76 3.13 14.41 -5.66
CA HIS A 76 4.51 14.27 -6.11
C HIS A 76 5.31 15.47 -5.59
N ASP A 77 6.42 15.21 -4.93
CA ASP A 77 7.26 16.24 -4.36
C ASP A 77 8.49 16.43 -5.27
N PRO A 78 8.58 17.56 -5.97
CA PRO A 78 9.75 17.78 -6.84
C PRO A 78 11.08 17.78 -6.08
N LYS A 79 11.04 18.10 -4.79
CA LYS A 79 12.26 18.11 -3.97
C LYS A 79 12.78 16.71 -3.70
N ALA A 80 11.94 15.70 -3.89
CA ALA A 80 12.37 14.32 -3.71
C ALA A 80 13.06 13.77 -4.96
N VAL A 81 13.19 14.58 -6.02
CA VAL A 81 14.01 14.21 -7.17
C VAL A 81 15.41 14.73 -6.89
N GLN A 82 16.38 13.84 -6.77
CA GLN A 82 17.71 14.20 -6.33
C GLN A 82 18.75 13.70 -7.31
N ARG A 83 19.83 14.45 -7.42
CA ARG A 83 20.98 14.04 -8.23
C ARG A 83 21.94 13.24 -7.35
N VAL A 84 22.26 12.06 -7.78
CA VAL A 84 23.07 11.12 -7.02
C VAL A 84 24.22 10.63 -7.90
N PRO A 85 25.48 10.58 -7.38
CA PRO A 85 26.56 10.00 -8.16
C PRO A 85 26.26 8.55 -8.52
N THR A 86 26.51 8.20 -9.76
CA THR A 86 26.21 6.85 -10.25
C THR A 86 26.89 5.78 -9.40
N LYS A 87 28.10 6.09 -8.90
CA LYS A 87 28.83 5.12 -8.09
C LYS A 87 28.16 4.77 -6.77
N HIS A 88 27.19 5.58 -6.34
CA HIS A 88 26.47 5.31 -5.09
C HIS A 88 25.29 4.37 -5.26
N LEU A 89 24.98 3.99 -6.50
CA LEU A 89 23.88 3.06 -6.75
C LEU A 89 24.27 1.65 -6.32
N ALA A 90 23.34 0.98 -5.65
CA ALA A 90 23.52 -0.43 -5.36
C ALA A 90 23.29 -1.27 -6.60
N THR A 91 22.42 -0.81 -7.49
CA THR A 91 22.17 -1.48 -8.76
C THR A 91 23.36 -1.23 -9.69
N LYS A 92 23.87 -2.30 -10.27
CA LYS A 92 25.02 -2.20 -11.19
C LYS A 92 24.56 -2.47 -12.61
N GLY A 93 25.43 -2.10 -13.56
CA GLY A 93 25.16 -2.31 -14.96
C GLY A 93 24.61 -1.06 -15.61
N LYS A 94 24.04 -1.25 -16.79
CA LYS A 94 23.51 -0.13 -17.56
C LYS A 94 22.27 0.44 -16.90
N ILE A 95 22.24 1.75 -16.77
CA ILE A 95 21.13 2.48 -16.14
C ILE A 95 20.42 3.28 -17.22
N GLU A 96 19.09 3.21 -17.23
CA GLU A 96 18.28 3.91 -18.22
C GLU A 96 17.13 4.66 -17.56
N PRO A 97 16.66 5.76 -18.16
CA PRO A 97 15.50 6.46 -17.63
C PRO A 97 14.28 5.55 -17.52
N GLY A 98 13.52 5.71 -16.44
CA GLY A 98 12.35 4.89 -16.18
C GLY A 98 12.64 3.62 -15.39
N GLN A 99 13.90 3.27 -15.27
CA GLN A 99 14.30 2.07 -14.55
C GLN A 99 14.25 2.29 -13.05
N MET A 100 13.85 1.25 -12.29
CA MET A 100 13.95 1.30 -10.84
C MET A 100 15.33 0.81 -10.43
N VAL A 101 15.97 1.56 -9.55
CA VAL A 101 17.30 1.21 -9.05
C VAL A 101 17.32 1.28 -7.54
N ALA A 102 18.27 0.57 -6.95
CA ALA A 102 18.45 0.57 -5.51
C ALA A 102 19.61 1.48 -5.13
N ILE A 103 19.41 2.22 -4.04
CA ILE A 103 20.48 3.03 -3.46
C ILE A 103 20.58 2.70 -1.98
N ASN A 104 21.78 2.83 -1.44
CA ASN A 104 22.00 2.64 -0.01
C ASN A 104 21.93 3.98 0.69
N THR A 105 21.09 4.08 1.71
CA THR A 105 20.93 5.29 2.51
C THR A 105 21.24 4.97 3.95
N ARG A 106 21.25 6.00 4.79
CA ARG A 106 21.44 5.81 6.22
C ARG A 106 20.33 4.94 6.84
N GLU A 107 19.16 4.97 6.22
CA GLU A 107 18.01 4.23 6.72
C GLU A 107 17.87 2.86 6.07
N GLY A 108 18.87 2.45 5.29
CA GLY A 108 18.84 1.19 4.59
C GLY A 108 18.72 1.37 3.10
N GLU A 109 18.42 0.27 2.44
CA GLU A 109 18.29 0.28 1.00
C GLU A 109 16.93 0.87 0.60
N ARG A 110 16.94 1.76 -0.38
CA ARG A 110 15.72 2.34 -0.91
C ARG A 110 15.71 2.19 -2.42
N TYR A 111 14.53 2.23 -2.99
CA TYR A 111 14.35 2.15 -4.44
C TYR A 111 13.89 3.49 -4.98
N ALA A 112 14.37 3.83 -6.16
CA ALA A 112 14.03 5.09 -6.79
C ALA A 112 13.96 4.88 -8.29
N ARG A 113 13.18 5.74 -8.96
CA ARG A 113 13.05 5.66 -10.41
C ARG A 113 14.05 6.62 -11.04
N VAL A 114 14.74 6.14 -12.07
CA VAL A 114 15.70 6.97 -12.79
C VAL A 114 14.92 7.94 -13.69
N VAL A 115 15.19 9.24 -13.52
CA VAL A 115 14.59 10.28 -14.33
C VAL A 115 15.49 10.66 -15.47
N LYS A 116 16.81 10.83 -15.18
CA LYS A 116 17.75 11.26 -16.18
C LYS A 116 19.12 10.64 -15.87
N VAL A 117 19.84 10.25 -16.90
CA VAL A 117 21.16 9.66 -16.76
C VAL A 117 22.20 10.62 -17.33
N GLY A 118 23.16 11.00 -16.50
CA GLY A 118 24.31 11.80 -16.92
C GLY A 118 25.56 10.97 -16.97
N HIS A 119 26.69 11.61 -17.20
CA HIS A 119 27.96 10.89 -17.28
C HIS A 119 28.38 10.29 -15.95
N PHE A 120 28.24 11.06 -14.88
CA PHE A 120 28.69 10.62 -13.56
C PHE A 120 27.60 10.63 -12.53
N ASN A 121 26.43 11.15 -12.86
CA ASN A 121 25.30 11.30 -11.94
C ASN A 121 24.03 10.82 -12.59
N VAL A 122 23.08 10.47 -11.74
CA VAL A 122 21.71 10.17 -12.19
C VAL A 122 20.76 11.01 -11.36
N ASP A 123 19.68 11.43 -11.99
CA ASP A 123 18.60 12.09 -11.26
C ASP A 123 17.59 11.00 -10.89
N LEU A 124 17.31 10.87 -9.60
CA LEU A 124 16.43 9.83 -9.07
C LEU A 124 15.21 10.45 -8.44
N ASP A 125 14.07 9.86 -8.74
CA ASP A 125 12.80 10.25 -8.14
C ASP A 125 12.54 9.31 -6.97
N LEU A 126 12.62 9.85 -5.75
CA LEU A 126 12.43 9.09 -4.53
C LEU A 126 10.99 9.10 -4.04
N ASN A 127 10.09 9.71 -4.79
CA ASN A 127 8.67 9.65 -4.47
C ASN A 127 8.16 8.23 -4.56
N HIS A 128 7.08 7.95 -3.83
CA HIS A 128 6.38 6.69 -4.03
C HIS A 128 5.95 6.61 -5.49
N PRO A 129 6.04 5.42 -6.11
CA PRO A 129 5.68 5.32 -7.54
C PRO A 129 4.29 5.81 -7.89
N LEU A 130 3.37 5.77 -6.92
CA LEU A 130 2.00 6.22 -7.14
C LEU A 130 1.73 7.62 -6.61
N ALA A 131 2.76 8.32 -6.13
CA ALA A 131 2.59 9.70 -5.67
C ALA A 131 2.16 10.59 -6.84
N GLY A 132 1.26 11.50 -6.55
CA GLY A 132 0.74 12.42 -7.56
C GLY A 132 -0.29 11.83 -8.48
N LYS A 133 -0.68 10.59 -8.24
CA LYS A 133 -1.63 9.90 -9.11
C LYS A 133 -2.98 9.73 -8.44
N THR A 134 -4.03 9.98 -9.22
CA THR A 134 -5.39 9.64 -8.82
C THR A 134 -5.58 8.16 -9.04
N LEU A 135 -6.08 7.47 -8.04
CA LEU A 135 -6.22 6.03 -8.07
C LEU A 135 -7.69 5.63 -8.08
N VAL A 136 -8.00 4.58 -8.82
CA VAL A 136 -9.35 4.04 -8.89
C VAL A 136 -9.30 2.63 -8.34
N PHE A 137 -10.05 2.39 -7.26
CA PHE A 137 -10.14 1.08 -6.63
C PHE A 137 -11.50 0.48 -6.92
N ASP A 138 -11.51 -0.70 -7.54
CA ASP A 138 -12.72 -1.50 -7.62
C ASP A 138 -12.66 -2.47 -6.44
N ILE A 139 -13.65 -2.39 -5.56
CA ILE A 139 -13.63 -3.09 -4.29
C ILE A 139 -14.76 -4.08 -4.22
N GLU A 140 -14.46 -5.28 -3.73
CA GLU A 140 -15.47 -6.27 -3.39
C GLU A 140 -15.27 -6.67 -1.95
N ILE A 141 -16.20 -6.28 -1.08
CA ILE A 141 -16.12 -6.59 0.34
C ILE A 141 -16.57 -8.02 0.55
N VAL A 142 -15.66 -8.84 1.09
CA VAL A 142 -15.96 -10.25 1.33
C VAL A 142 -16.62 -10.43 2.68
N GLU A 143 -16.05 -9.81 3.71
CA GLU A 143 -16.52 -10.02 5.07
C GLU A 143 -16.21 -8.81 5.94
N VAL A 144 -17.12 -8.54 6.88
CA VAL A 144 -16.89 -7.51 7.90
C VAL A 144 -17.17 -8.17 9.25
N ARG A 145 -16.25 -8.03 10.19
CA ARG A 145 -16.44 -8.56 11.53
C ARG A 145 -15.83 -7.60 12.55
N ALA A 146 -16.22 -7.79 13.80
CA ALA A 146 -15.65 -7.01 14.88
C ALA A 146 -14.22 -7.50 15.15
N ALA A 147 -13.36 -6.58 15.58
CA ALA A 147 -12.00 -6.94 15.95
C ALA A 147 -12.01 -7.70 17.28
N THR A 148 -11.07 -8.62 17.43
CA THR A 148 -10.86 -9.28 18.70
C THR A 148 -10.11 -8.35 19.63
N PRO A 149 -10.16 -8.57 20.97
CA PRO A 149 -9.38 -7.74 21.88
C PRO A 149 -7.88 -7.71 21.54
N GLU A 150 -7.36 -8.84 21.09
CA GLU A 150 -5.97 -8.95 20.71
C GLU A 150 -5.65 -8.07 19.51
N GLU A 151 -6.54 -8.07 18.53
CA GLU A 151 -6.36 -7.22 17.35
C GLU A 151 -6.43 -5.75 17.72
N LEU A 152 -7.32 -5.39 18.63
CA LEU A 152 -7.43 -4.02 19.09
C LEU A 152 -6.14 -3.56 19.77
N GLU A 153 -5.56 -4.44 20.56
CA GLU A 153 -4.33 -4.13 21.26
C GLU A 153 -3.18 -3.86 20.29
N HIS A 154 -3.13 -4.62 19.21
CA HIS A 154 -2.05 -4.49 18.23
C HIS A 154 -2.32 -3.42 17.18
N GLY A 155 -3.58 -2.99 17.01
CA GLY A 155 -3.93 -1.98 16.03
C GLY A 155 -3.96 -2.48 14.61
N HIS A 156 -3.95 -3.79 14.40
CA HIS A 156 -4.05 -4.35 13.06
C HIS A 156 -4.73 -5.71 13.11
N ALA A 157 -5.25 -6.10 11.96
CA ALA A 157 -6.01 -7.34 11.84
C ALA A 157 -5.09 -8.55 11.83
N HIS A 158 -5.60 -9.66 12.34
CA HIS A 158 -4.98 -10.96 12.15
C HIS A 158 -5.79 -11.67 11.08
N GLY A 159 -5.16 -11.89 9.93
CA GLY A 159 -5.84 -12.56 8.83
C GLY A 159 -5.86 -14.07 9.03
N PRO A 160 -6.53 -14.74 8.13
CA PRO A 160 -6.58 -16.20 8.21
C PRO A 160 -5.21 -16.86 8.11
N HIS A 161 -4.21 -16.17 7.56
CA HIS A 161 -2.86 -16.69 7.42
C HIS A 161 -1.92 -16.02 8.38
N GLY A 162 -2.47 -15.36 9.22
CA GLY A 162 -1.79 -14.70 10.29
C GLY A 162 -0.35 -14.41 10.10
N HIS A 163 -0.05 -14.40 9.82
CA HIS A 163 1.10 -14.14 9.85
C HIS A 163 1.74 -13.48 10.35
N GLY A 164 1.59 -13.81 10.31
CA GLY A 164 2.08 -13.27 10.92
C GLY A 164 2.98 -13.24 11.05
N HIS A 165 3.03 -13.70 10.83
CA HIS A 165 3.86 -13.59 11.29
C HIS A 165 4.54 -13.30 11.80
N ASP A 166 4.29 -13.53 11.66
CA ASP A 166 4.84 -13.24 12.32
C ASP A 166 5.67 -13.21 12.82
N HIS A 167 5.62 -13.46 12.78
CA HIS A 167 6.26 -13.33 13.49
C HIS A 167 6.98 -13.26 14.06
N ASP A 168 6.74 -13.61 13.82
CA ASP A 168 7.32 -13.51 14.61
C ASP A 168 8.25 -13.51 14.98
N HIS A 169 8.19 -13.64 14.83
CA HIS A 169 8.92 -13.50 15.47
C HIS A 169 9.70 -13.44 15.98
N ASP A 170 9.26 -13.69 15.63
CA ASP A 170 9.86 -13.58 16.29
C ASP A 170 10.78 -13.71 16.75
N HIS A 171 10.66 -13.78 16.68
CA HIS A 171 11.37 -13.72 17.35
C HIS A 171 12.20 -13.85 17.89
N ASP A 172 11.91 -14.10 17.73
CA ASP A 172 12.58 -14.09 18.41
C ASP A 172 13.47 -14.30 18.95
N HIS A 173 13.46 -14.32 19.13
CA HIS A 173 14.28 -14.25 19.85
C HIS A 173 14.98 -14.48 20.55
N HIS A 174 14.68 -14.72 20.68
CA HIS A 174 15.33 -14.80 21.57
C HIS A 174 15.82 -14.97 22.17
N GLY A 175 15.32 -15.00 21.91
CA GLY A 175 15.49 -15.13 22.97
C GLY A 175 16.10 -15.00 23.58
#